data_8663526986df357745bd511ede91c860
#
_entry.id   8663526986df357745bd511ede91c860
#
_cell.length_a   1.000
_cell.length_b   1.000
_cell.length_c   1.000
_cell.angle_alpha   90.00
_cell.angle_beta   90.00
_cell.angle_gamma   90.00
#
_symmetry.space_group_name_H-M   'P 1'
#
loop_
_entity.id
_entity.type
_entity.pdbx_description
1 polymer ?
#
loop_
_entity_poly.entity_id
_entity_poly.type
_entity_poly.pdbx_seq_one_letter_code
_entity_poly.pdbx_strand_id
1 'polypeptide(L)'
;MSDEILQEPAPVSVAPRSPDGAALGGRTALVHATALVHPSAAIGHGAEVGPFCIVGEFVRIGERTKLLANVVVNGHTTIGDDCVVFPFCSIGTASQDRKYTGERAFTMIGDRTVVREYCSINRATGENEVTSVGDDCLLLAYVHIAHNCRIGNGVTMSNLTQLAGHVTVEDFANIGGTAAAHQFVRIGTYAMVGGATKLTRDVPPFFLVEGNPAQVYGLNSVGLRRAQFSPEAISELKECYKIMYRSGRNISQALGELKRLVQTDAGRRLVAFIEAPSERGILK
;
A
#
# COMPACT_ATOMS: atom_id res chain seq x y z
N MET A 1 -39.71 29.76 -12.55
CA MET A 1 -38.30 29.63 -12.94
C MET A 1 -38.00 28.16 -12.82
N SER A 2 -37.96 27.47 -13.97
CA SER A 2 -37.78 26.02 -14.10
C SER A 2 -36.32 25.71 -13.86
N ASP A 3 -36.05 24.82 -12.88
CA ASP A 3 -34.76 24.21 -12.64
C ASP A 3 -34.34 23.38 -13.87
N GLU A 4 -33.53 23.94 -14.75
CA GLU A 4 -32.76 23.17 -15.71
C GLU A 4 -31.66 22.43 -14.94
N ILE A 5 -31.95 21.20 -14.54
CA ILE A 5 -30.94 20.26 -14.07
C ILE A 5 -29.95 20.09 -15.22
N LEU A 6 -28.71 20.55 -15.03
CA LEU A 6 -27.60 20.32 -15.93
C LEU A 6 -27.48 18.80 -16.16
N GLN A 7 -27.90 18.35 -17.34
CA GLN A 7 -27.68 16.96 -17.74
C GLN A 7 -26.18 16.71 -17.82
N GLU A 8 -25.69 15.74 -17.07
CA GLU A 8 -24.31 15.29 -17.20
C GLU A 8 -24.03 14.83 -18.64
N PRO A 9 -22.92 15.27 -19.24
CA PRO A 9 -22.56 14.81 -20.58
C PRO A 9 -22.40 13.28 -20.57
N ALA A 10 -22.97 12.62 -21.56
CA ALA A 10 -22.91 11.16 -21.69
C ALA A 10 -21.44 10.68 -21.76
N PRO A 11 -21.10 9.56 -21.11
CA PRO A 11 -19.75 9.01 -21.17
C PRO A 11 -19.37 8.61 -22.60
N VAL A 12 -18.14 8.93 -23.00
CA VAL A 12 -17.58 8.52 -24.28
C VAL A 12 -17.05 7.09 -24.12
N SER A 13 -17.53 6.17 -24.95
CA SER A 13 -17.03 4.80 -24.97
C SER A 13 -15.71 4.71 -25.75
N VAL A 14 -14.63 4.28 -25.09
CA VAL A 14 -13.34 4.01 -25.72
C VAL A 14 -13.16 2.49 -25.75
N ALA A 15 -13.03 1.90 -26.94
CA ALA A 15 -12.75 0.48 -27.06
C ALA A 15 -11.37 0.15 -26.48
N PRO A 16 -11.23 -0.87 -25.62
CA PRO A 16 -9.94 -1.31 -25.13
C PRO A 16 -9.08 -1.79 -26.30
N ARG A 17 -7.85 -1.32 -26.39
CA ARG A 17 -6.86 -1.79 -27.37
C ARG A 17 -5.92 -2.78 -26.71
N SER A 18 -5.81 -3.97 -27.27
CA SER A 18 -4.73 -4.91 -26.94
C SER A 18 -3.38 -4.33 -27.39
N PRO A 19 -2.26 -4.79 -26.84
CA PRO A 19 -0.92 -4.43 -27.33
C PRO A 19 -0.74 -4.70 -28.83
N ASP A 20 -1.53 -5.63 -29.40
CA ASP A 20 -1.50 -6.07 -30.80
C ASP A 20 -2.58 -5.42 -31.67
N GLY A 21 -3.31 -4.42 -31.17
CA GLY A 21 -4.28 -3.66 -31.94
C GLY A 21 -5.63 -4.36 -32.22
N ALA A 22 -5.88 -5.55 -31.65
CA ALA A 22 -7.14 -6.25 -31.80
C ALA A 22 -8.21 -5.75 -30.80
N ALA A 23 -9.41 -5.45 -31.26
CA ALA A 23 -10.55 -5.14 -30.41
C ALA A 23 -11.00 -6.41 -29.66
N LEU A 24 -10.89 -6.40 -28.33
CA LEU A 24 -11.43 -7.47 -27.49
C LEU A 24 -12.95 -7.27 -27.36
N GLY A 25 -13.73 -8.26 -27.80
CA GLY A 25 -15.18 -8.27 -27.71
C GLY A 25 -15.66 -8.33 -26.26
N GLY A 26 -16.30 -7.26 -25.79
CA GLY A 26 -16.85 -7.16 -24.43
C GLY A 26 -17.20 -5.71 -24.09
N ARG A 27 -17.67 -5.42 -22.88
CA ARG A 27 -18.03 -4.05 -22.48
C ARG A 27 -16.83 -3.10 -22.66
N THR A 28 -16.97 -2.10 -23.51
CA THR A 28 -15.98 -1.03 -23.71
C THR A 28 -15.74 -0.30 -22.39
N ALA A 29 -14.52 0.22 -22.20
CA ALA A 29 -14.23 1.14 -21.12
C ALA A 29 -15.13 2.38 -21.19
N LEU A 30 -15.60 2.89 -20.05
CA LEU A 30 -16.40 4.11 -19.96
C LEU A 30 -15.50 5.28 -19.57
N VAL A 31 -15.33 6.24 -20.47
CA VAL A 31 -14.52 7.45 -20.23
C VAL A 31 -15.44 8.66 -20.29
N HIS A 32 -15.49 9.42 -19.18
CA HIS A 32 -16.29 10.65 -19.11
C HIS A 32 -15.78 11.69 -20.11
N ALA A 33 -16.67 12.46 -20.73
CA ALA A 33 -16.32 13.43 -21.79
C ALA A 33 -15.35 14.53 -21.33
N THR A 34 -15.28 14.82 -20.02
CA THR A 34 -14.33 15.81 -19.45
C THR A 34 -13.02 15.20 -18.97
N ALA A 35 -12.84 13.87 -19.06
CA ALA A 35 -11.59 13.23 -18.71
C ALA A 35 -10.55 13.44 -19.81
N LEU A 36 -9.29 13.64 -19.40
CA LEU A 36 -8.15 13.74 -20.30
C LEU A 36 -7.36 12.43 -20.24
N VAL A 37 -7.52 11.59 -21.28
CA VAL A 37 -6.83 10.30 -21.37
C VAL A 37 -5.83 10.36 -22.52
N HIS A 38 -4.55 10.11 -22.22
CA HIS A 38 -3.51 10.10 -23.25
C HIS A 38 -3.75 8.95 -24.23
N PRO A 39 -3.55 9.15 -25.57
CA PRO A 39 -3.84 8.10 -26.55
C PRO A 39 -3.06 6.80 -26.39
N SER A 40 -1.89 6.83 -25.72
CA SER A 40 -1.09 5.63 -25.44
C SER A 40 -1.47 4.93 -24.11
N ALA A 41 -2.38 5.51 -23.31
CA ALA A 41 -2.86 4.86 -22.10
C ALA A 41 -3.69 3.62 -22.45
N ALA A 42 -3.48 2.53 -21.71
CA ALA A 42 -4.25 1.31 -21.85
C ALA A 42 -5.34 1.27 -20.78
N ILE A 43 -6.60 1.27 -21.20
CA ILE A 43 -7.77 1.20 -20.30
C ILE A 43 -8.43 -0.17 -20.47
N GLY A 44 -8.50 -0.94 -19.39
CA GLY A 44 -9.02 -2.29 -19.36
C GLY A 44 -10.52 -2.36 -19.63
N HIS A 45 -10.97 -3.56 -19.94
CA HIS A 45 -12.37 -3.86 -20.22
C HIS A 45 -13.26 -3.53 -19.01
N GLY A 46 -14.36 -2.80 -19.24
CA GLY A 46 -15.29 -2.42 -18.19
C GLY A 46 -14.75 -1.42 -17.16
N ALA A 47 -13.54 -0.89 -17.37
CA ALA A 47 -13.02 0.17 -16.50
C ALA A 47 -13.79 1.49 -16.71
N GLU A 48 -13.86 2.29 -15.66
CA GLU A 48 -14.58 3.57 -15.65
C GLU A 48 -13.60 4.70 -15.32
N VAL A 49 -13.53 5.73 -16.17
CA VAL A 49 -12.75 6.95 -15.93
C VAL A 49 -13.71 8.12 -15.80
N GLY A 50 -13.89 8.61 -14.57
CA GLY A 50 -14.84 9.63 -14.20
C GLY A 50 -14.46 11.05 -14.64
N PRO A 51 -15.31 12.04 -14.30
CA PRO A 51 -15.13 13.41 -14.75
C PRO A 51 -13.84 14.03 -14.23
N PHE A 52 -13.20 14.84 -15.09
CA PHE A 52 -11.99 15.59 -14.79
C PHE A 52 -10.78 14.73 -14.35
N CYS A 53 -10.80 13.42 -14.61
CA CYS A 53 -9.64 12.58 -14.45
C CYS A 53 -8.59 12.89 -15.51
N ILE A 54 -7.31 12.75 -15.12
CA ILE A 54 -6.16 12.87 -16.02
C ILE A 54 -5.42 11.53 -15.99
N VAL A 55 -5.36 10.86 -17.13
CA VAL A 55 -4.62 9.60 -17.32
C VAL A 55 -3.51 9.84 -18.32
N GLY A 56 -2.26 9.85 -17.83
CA GLY A 56 -1.08 10.22 -18.60
C GLY A 56 -0.57 9.13 -19.53
N GLU A 57 0.54 9.44 -20.19
CA GLU A 57 1.29 8.52 -21.03
C GLU A 57 1.80 7.31 -20.22
N PHE A 58 1.89 6.13 -20.85
CA PHE A 58 2.36 4.86 -20.26
C PHE A 58 1.53 4.30 -19.10
N VAL A 59 0.37 4.92 -18.79
CA VAL A 59 -0.53 4.43 -17.75
C VAL A 59 -1.30 3.20 -18.26
N ARG A 60 -1.45 2.21 -17.39
CA ARG A 60 -2.30 1.04 -17.59
C ARG A 60 -3.31 0.95 -16.45
N ILE A 61 -4.59 0.89 -16.79
CA ILE A 61 -5.70 0.69 -15.86
C ILE A 61 -6.30 -0.69 -16.15
N GLY A 62 -6.39 -1.52 -15.13
CA GLY A 62 -6.93 -2.87 -15.20
C GLY A 62 -8.42 -2.91 -15.47
N GLU A 63 -8.95 -4.13 -15.66
CA GLU A 63 -10.36 -4.36 -15.95
C GLU A 63 -11.26 -3.97 -14.76
N ARG A 64 -12.45 -3.43 -15.03
CA ARG A 64 -13.48 -3.04 -14.04
C ARG A 64 -13.00 -2.05 -12.98
N THR A 65 -11.79 -1.55 -13.10
CA THR A 65 -11.23 -0.52 -12.20
C THR A 65 -11.92 0.82 -12.44
N LYS A 66 -12.22 1.51 -11.33
CA LYS A 66 -12.94 2.79 -11.33
C LYS A 66 -12.05 3.91 -10.83
N LEU A 67 -11.77 4.87 -11.70
CA LEU A 67 -11.25 6.17 -11.31
C LEU A 67 -12.45 7.11 -11.16
N LEU A 68 -12.76 7.55 -9.94
CA LEU A 68 -13.86 8.46 -9.70
C LEU A 68 -13.53 9.87 -10.25
N ALA A 69 -14.01 10.94 -9.66
CA ALA A 69 -13.76 12.28 -10.20
C ALA A 69 -12.38 12.84 -9.82
N ASN A 70 -11.76 13.66 -10.69
CA ASN A 70 -10.54 14.42 -10.38
C ASN A 70 -9.32 13.56 -9.96
N VAL A 71 -9.23 12.34 -10.46
CA VAL A 71 -8.07 11.47 -10.21
C VAL A 71 -6.98 11.76 -11.23
N VAL A 72 -5.73 11.87 -10.78
CA VAL A 72 -4.55 12.03 -11.64
C VAL A 72 -3.70 10.78 -11.57
N VAL A 73 -3.49 10.12 -12.71
CA VAL A 73 -2.59 8.96 -12.85
C VAL A 73 -1.54 9.27 -13.91
N ASN A 74 -0.27 9.22 -13.55
CA ASN A 74 0.83 9.62 -14.42
C ASN A 74 1.99 8.62 -14.46
N GLY A 75 2.87 8.79 -15.47
CA GLY A 75 4.12 8.04 -15.63
C GLY A 75 3.89 6.56 -15.92
N HIS A 76 4.91 5.74 -15.75
CA HIS A 76 4.82 4.29 -15.92
C HIS A 76 4.05 3.64 -14.76
N THR A 77 2.75 3.92 -14.70
CA THR A 77 1.86 3.46 -13.63
C THR A 77 0.94 2.36 -14.13
N THR A 78 0.88 1.27 -13.38
CA THR A 78 -0.10 0.19 -13.58
C THR A 78 -1.01 0.11 -12.36
N ILE A 79 -2.31 0.14 -12.56
CA ILE A 79 -3.35 -0.15 -11.56
C ILE A 79 -4.03 -1.44 -12.00
N GLY A 80 -4.13 -2.41 -11.11
CA GLY A 80 -4.72 -3.72 -11.35
C GLY A 80 -6.21 -3.70 -11.61
N ASP A 81 -6.84 -4.88 -11.55
CA ASP A 81 -8.25 -5.10 -11.79
C ASP A 81 -9.12 -4.80 -10.55
N ASP A 82 -10.39 -4.47 -10.78
CA ASP A 82 -11.41 -4.29 -9.73
C ASP A 82 -11.04 -3.26 -8.64
N CYS A 83 -10.12 -2.34 -8.94
CA CYS A 83 -9.73 -1.27 -8.03
C CYS A 83 -10.74 -0.12 -8.02
N VAL A 84 -10.78 0.62 -6.90
CA VAL A 84 -11.55 1.86 -6.81
C VAL A 84 -10.67 2.99 -6.31
N VAL A 85 -10.50 4.02 -7.12
CA VAL A 85 -9.72 5.22 -6.78
C VAL A 85 -10.67 6.40 -6.60
N PHE A 86 -10.69 6.93 -5.39
CA PHE A 86 -11.57 8.02 -4.98
C PHE A 86 -11.06 9.38 -5.43
N PRO A 87 -11.91 10.44 -5.33
CA PRO A 87 -11.57 11.75 -5.87
C PRO A 87 -10.30 12.37 -5.28
N PHE A 88 -9.62 13.17 -6.12
CA PHE A 88 -8.43 13.95 -5.79
C PHE A 88 -7.19 13.13 -5.43
N CYS A 89 -7.15 11.85 -5.81
CA CYS A 89 -5.94 11.05 -5.69
C CYS A 89 -4.91 11.44 -6.75
N SER A 90 -3.62 11.35 -6.39
CA SER A 90 -2.47 11.58 -7.26
C SER A 90 -1.57 10.34 -7.25
N ILE A 91 -1.55 9.58 -8.33
CA ILE A 91 -0.87 8.28 -8.42
C ILE A 91 0.20 8.32 -9.51
N GLY A 92 1.41 7.84 -9.18
CA GLY A 92 2.52 7.77 -10.12
C GLY A 92 3.12 9.11 -10.52
N THR A 93 2.86 10.18 -9.77
CA THR A 93 3.53 11.47 -9.96
C THR A 93 5.01 11.38 -9.61
N ALA A 94 5.80 12.35 -10.07
CA ALA A 94 7.25 12.38 -9.88
C ALA A 94 7.65 12.14 -8.42
N SER A 95 8.76 11.42 -8.23
CA SER A 95 9.33 11.23 -6.90
C SER A 95 9.65 12.57 -6.24
N GLN A 96 9.46 12.66 -4.93
CA GLN A 96 9.84 13.82 -4.13
C GLN A 96 11.29 13.74 -3.61
N ASP A 97 12.03 12.68 -3.95
CA ASP A 97 13.45 12.57 -3.64
C ASP A 97 14.23 13.59 -4.47
N ARG A 98 15.13 14.35 -3.83
CA ARG A 98 16.02 15.29 -4.50
C ARG A 98 16.96 14.64 -5.52
N LYS A 99 17.18 13.33 -5.41
CA LYS A 99 18.00 12.55 -6.36
C LYS A 99 17.27 12.21 -7.65
N TYR A 100 15.93 12.35 -7.68
CA TYR A 100 15.15 12.06 -8.87
C TYR A 100 15.47 13.10 -9.97
N THR A 101 15.91 12.62 -11.13
CA THR A 101 16.32 13.44 -12.28
C THR A 101 15.42 13.25 -13.50
N GLY A 102 14.31 12.51 -13.36
CA GLY A 102 13.40 12.23 -14.46
C GLY A 102 13.61 10.85 -15.09
N GLU A 103 14.42 10.01 -14.46
CA GLU A 103 14.67 8.63 -14.90
C GLU A 103 13.37 7.80 -14.95
N ARG A 104 13.40 6.71 -15.74
CA ARG A 104 12.28 5.81 -15.90
C ARG A 104 12.08 5.01 -14.62
N ALA A 105 10.99 5.27 -13.92
CA ALA A 105 10.63 4.60 -12.70
C ALA A 105 9.12 4.31 -12.68
N PHE A 106 8.70 3.31 -11.90
CA PHE A 106 7.38 2.71 -11.98
C PHE A 106 6.58 2.92 -10.69
N THR A 107 5.25 2.86 -10.86
CA THR A 107 4.27 2.70 -9.77
C THR A 107 3.36 1.54 -10.12
N MET A 108 3.17 0.61 -9.18
CA MET A 108 2.30 -0.55 -9.37
C MET A 108 1.28 -0.64 -8.22
N ILE A 109 0.02 -0.82 -8.55
CA ILE A 109 -1.06 -1.09 -7.60
C ILE A 109 -1.69 -2.41 -8.04
N GLY A 110 -1.80 -3.34 -7.11
CA GLY A 110 -2.42 -4.65 -7.33
C GLY A 110 -3.94 -4.58 -7.45
N ASP A 111 -4.56 -5.74 -7.53
CA ASP A 111 -5.99 -5.89 -7.77
C ASP A 111 -6.84 -5.58 -6.53
N ARG A 112 -8.13 -5.23 -6.71
CA ARG A 112 -9.15 -5.04 -5.66
C ARG A 112 -8.74 -4.04 -4.56
N THR A 113 -7.72 -3.24 -4.83
CA THR A 113 -7.24 -2.21 -3.90
C THR A 113 -8.12 -0.97 -3.97
N VAL A 114 -8.47 -0.46 -2.78
CA VAL A 114 -9.27 0.75 -2.62
C VAL A 114 -8.37 1.90 -2.16
N VAL A 115 -8.33 2.98 -2.94
CA VAL A 115 -7.56 4.19 -2.64
C VAL A 115 -8.55 5.33 -2.40
N ARG A 116 -8.70 5.75 -1.15
CA ARG A 116 -9.62 6.79 -0.73
C ARG A 116 -9.10 8.18 -1.08
N GLU A 117 -9.91 9.16 -0.80
CA GLU A 117 -9.76 10.56 -1.24
C GLU A 117 -8.42 11.18 -0.83
N TYR A 118 -7.87 12.01 -1.70
CA TYR A 118 -6.65 12.79 -1.46
C TYR A 118 -5.39 11.95 -1.17
N CYS A 119 -5.39 10.67 -1.51
CA CYS A 119 -4.16 9.87 -1.40
C CYS A 119 -3.12 10.30 -2.44
N SER A 120 -1.84 10.18 -2.06
CA SER A 120 -0.73 10.41 -2.96
C SER A 120 0.25 9.24 -2.94
N ILE A 121 0.59 8.71 -4.13
CA ILE A 121 1.53 7.61 -4.32
C ILE A 121 2.55 8.06 -5.37
N ASN A 122 3.79 8.26 -4.97
CA ASN A 122 4.84 8.70 -5.88
C ASN A 122 5.50 7.50 -6.57
N ARG A 123 5.95 7.71 -7.83
CA ARG A 123 6.83 6.74 -8.49
C ARG A 123 8.17 6.62 -7.78
N ALA A 124 8.89 5.56 -8.03
CA ALA A 124 10.20 5.35 -7.43
C ALA A 124 11.25 6.37 -7.91
N THR A 125 12.37 6.41 -7.22
CA THR A 125 13.64 7.04 -7.64
C THR A 125 14.59 5.92 -8.05
N GLY A 126 15.34 6.12 -9.11
CA GLY A 126 16.27 5.16 -9.70
C GLY A 126 15.70 4.47 -10.94
N GLU A 127 16.60 4.22 -11.91
CA GLU A 127 16.24 3.61 -13.20
C GLU A 127 15.63 2.23 -13.01
N ASN A 128 14.43 2.03 -13.54
CA ASN A 128 13.61 0.82 -13.43
C ASN A 128 13.18 0.41 -12.01
N GLU A 129 13.35 1.26 -11.02
CA GLU A 129 12.86 1.03 -9.66
C GLU A 129 11.32 1.18 -9.58
N VAL A 130 10.73 0.58 -8.54
CA VAL A 130 9.27 0.47 -8.38
C VAL A 130 8.82 0.92 -6.99
N THR A 131 7.77 1.74 -6.94
CA THR A 131 6.91 1.89 -5.76
C THR A 131 5.70 0.97 -5.95
N SER A 132 5.41 0.09 -5.00
CA SER A 132 4.35 -0.91 -5.16
C SER A 132 3.37 -0.97 -4.00
N VAL A 133 2.11 -1.22 -4.34
CA VAL A 133 1.02 -1.56 -3.41
C VAL A 133 0.44 -2.88 -3.89
N GLY A 134 0.24 -3.83 -2.98
CA GLY A 134 -0.30 -5.15 -3.27
C GLY A 134 -1.81 -5.17 -3.52
N ASP A 135 -2.34 -6.38 -3.53
CA ASP A 135 -3.76 -6.67 -3.71
C ASP A 135 -4.56 -6.44 -2.42
N ASP A 136 -5.88 -6.23 -2.56
CA ASP A 136 -6.84 -6.17 -1.46
C ASP A 136 -6.50 -5.14 -0.37
N CYS A 137 -5.74 -4.10 -0.71
CA CYS A 137 -5.37 -3.04 0.22
C CYS A 137 -6.47 -2.00 0.39
N LEU A 138 -6.52 -1.39 1.58
CA LEU A 138 -7.39 -0.26 1.89
C LEU A 138 -6.56 0.95 2.35
N LEU A 139 -6.41 1.93 1.47
CA LEU A 139 -5.72 3.18 1.76
C LEU A 139 -6.78 4.25 2.03
N LEU A 140 -6.95 4.65 3.29
CA LEU A 140 -7.94 5.66 3.68
C LEU A 140 -7.45 7.07 3.32
N ALA A 141 -8.33 8.06 3.53
CA ALA A 141 -8.11 9.41 3.03
C ALA A 141 -6.79 10.04 3.51
N TYR A 142 -6.15 10.79 2.60
CA TYR A 142 -4.88 11.50 2.84
C TYR A 142 -3.67 10.60 3.14
N VAL A 143 -3.71 9.31 2.81
CA VAL A 143 -2.53 8.44 2.90
C VAL A 143 -1.48 8.90 1.89
N HIS A 144 -0.22 8.99 2.33
CA HIS A 144 0.92 9.25 1.47
C HIS A 144 1.88 8.05 1.45
N ILE A 145 2.21 7.60 0.25
CA ILE A 145 3.23 6.57 -0.02
C ILE A 145 4.33 7.21 -0.87
N ALA A 146 5.48 7.46 -0.27
CA ALA A 146 6.64 8.02 -0.96
C ALA A 146 7.31 6.98 -1.89
N HIS A 147 8.31 7.45 -2.62
CA HIS A 147 9.09 6.67 -3.58
C HIS A 147 9.69 5.39 -2.99
N ASN A 148 9.82 4.35 -3.81
CA ASN A 148 10.44 3.06 -3.48
C ASN A 148 9.80 2.31 -2.29
N CYS A 149 8.61 2.70 -1.83
CA CYS A 149 7.87 1.94 -0.84
C CYS A 149 7.36 0.62 -1.44
N ARG A 150 7.31 -0.42 -0.62
CA ARG A 150 6.76 -1.73 -0.98
C ARG A 150 5.70 -2.12 0.03
N ILE A 151 4.46 -2.13 -0.40
CA ILE A 151 3.30 -2.45 0.43
C ILE A 151 2.78 -3.81 -0.02
N GLY A 152 2.67 -4.75 0.92
CA GLY A 152 2.14 -6.09 0.70
C GLY A 152 0.64 -6.12 0.49
N ASN A 153 0.08 -7.32 0.48
CA ASN A 153 -1.35 -7.55 0.25
C ASN A 153 -2.19 -7.36 1.53
N GLY A 154 -3.45 -6.99 1.38
CA GLY A 154 -4.39 -6.87 2.48
C GLY A 154 -4.02 -5.82 3.53
N VAL A 155 -3.14 -4.88 3.20
CA VAL A 155 -2.70 -3.82 4.11
C VAL A 155 -3.79 -2.77 4.26
N THR A 156 -4.06 -2.38 5.50
CA THR A 156 -4.94 -1.23 5.80
C THR A 156 -4.12 -0.07 6.35
N MET A 157 -4.24 1.10 5.72
CA MET A 157 -3.69 2.35 6.21
C MET A 157 -4.81 3.33 6.52
N SER A 158 -4.92 3.73 7.77
CA SER A 158 -5.93 4.71 8.20
C SER A 158 -5.57 6.13 7.77
N ASN A 159 -6.53 7.03 7.92
CA ASN A 159 -6.42 8.42 7.46
C ASN A 159 -5.11 9.09 7.90
N LEU A 160 -4.49 9.85 6.97
CA LEU A 160 -3.29 10.63 7.23
C LEU A 160 -2.03 9.79 7.57
N THR A 161 -2.02 8.48 7.29
CA THR A 161 -0.78 7.69 7.41
C THR A 161 0.25 8.19 6.40
N GLN A 162 1.49 8.39 6.86
CA GLN A 162 2.58 8.94 6.05
C GLN A 162 3.77 7.99 6.02
N LEU A 163 4.12 7.47 4.86
CA LEU A 163 5.31 6.65 4.66
C LEU A 163 6.38 7.42 3.91
N ALA A 164 7.54 7.59 4.52
CA ALA A 164 8.72 8.13 3.82
C ALA A 164 9.31 7.09 2.84
N GLY A 165 10.29 7.49 2.03
CA GLY A 165 10.86 6.62 1.01
C GLY A 165 11.41 5.29 1.53
N HIS A 166 11.36 4.25 0.69
CA HIS A 166 11.89 2.90 0.96
C HIS A 166 11.26 2.17 2.16
N VAL A 167 10.09 2.58 2.64
CA VAL A 167 9.37 1.83 3.67
C VAL A 167 8.82 0.54 3.08
N THR A 168 8.99 -0.56 3.81
CA THR A 168 8.38 -1.85 3.49
C THR A 168 7.29 -2.17 4.50
N VAL A 169 6.08 -2.46 4.02
CA VAL A 169 4.95 -2.94 4.82
C VAL A 169 4.60 -4.34 4.33
N GLU A 170 4.72 -5.32 5.20
CA GLU A 170 4.38 -6.70 4.85
C GLU A 170 2.86 -6.92 4.90
N ASP A 171 2.41 -8.07 4.38
CA ASP A 171 1.00 -8.42 4.20
C ASP A 171 0.19 -8.29 5.49
N PHE A 172 -1.06 -7.87 5.35
CA PHE A 172 -2.07 -7.77 6.41
C PHE A 172 -1.69 -6.86 7.60
N ALA A 173 -0.67 -6.03 7.46
CA ALA A 173 -0.38 -5.02 8.47
C ALA A 173 -1.49 -3.96 8.51
N ASN A 174 -1.77 -3.45 9.71
CA ASN A 174 -2.76 -2.40 9.92
C ASN A 174 -2.08 -1.19 10.56
N ILE A 175 -2.18 -0.03 9.90
CA ILE A 175 -1.52 1.20 10.33
C ILE A 175 -2.57 2.24 10.69
N GLY A 176 -2.57 2.65 11.95
CA GLY A 176 -3.51 3.62 12.52
C GLY A 176 -3.33 5.03 11.96
N GLY A 177 -4.39 5.81 12.08
CA GLY A 177 -4.43 7.17 11.52
C GLY A 177 -3.34 8.09 12.08
N THR A 178 -2.86 9.02 11.24
CA THR A 178 -1.78 9.97 11.56
C THR A 178 -0.44 9.33 11.97
N ALA A 179 -0.29 8.02 11.80
CA ALA A 179 1.01 7.37 12.01
C ALA A 179 1.98 7.74 10.89
N ALA A 180 3.27 7.85 11.24
CA ALA A 180 4.33 8.18 10.29
C ALA A 180 5.51 7.21 10.42
N ALA A 181 6.00 6.70 9.29
CA ALA A 181 7.18 5.85 9.23
C ALA A 181 8.37 6.56 8.58
N HIS A 182 9.51 6.55 9.26
CA HIS A 182 10.77 7.06 8.73
C HIS A 182 11.24 6.17 7.57
N GLN A 183 12.03 6.74 6.65
CA GLN A 183 12.59 6.01 5.51
C GLN A 183 13.30 4.71 5.94
N PHE A 184 13.18 3.67 5.12
CA PHE A 184 13.77 2.33 5.32
C PHE A 184 13.19 1.52 6.49
N VAL A 185 12.15 1.99 7.17
CA VAL A 185 11.47 1.20 8.20
C VAL A 185 10.74 0.02 7.54
N ARG A 186 10.83 -1.15 8.18
CA ARG A 186 10.05 -2.33 7.84
C ARG A 186 8.94 -2.53 8.86
N ILE A 187 7.72 -2.78 8.38
CA ILE A 187 6.55 -3.09 9.22
C ILE A 187 6.13 -4.52 8.88
N GLY A 188 6.29 -5.43 9.83
CA GLY A 188 6.08 -6.86 9.62
C GLY A 188 4.61 -7.25 9.45
N THR A 189 4.40 -8.46 8.93
CA THR A 189 3.07 -9.01 8.64
C THR A 189 2.19 -9.05 9.89
N TYR A 190 0.90 -8.74 9.72
CA TYR A 190 -0.08 -8.64 10.83
C TYR A 190 0.32 -7.70 11.96
N ALA A 191 1.32 -6.85 11.78
CA ALA A 191 1.61 -5.80 12.77
C ALA A 191 0.43 -4.83 12.87
N MET A 192 0.16 -4.38 14.09
CA MET A 192 -0.78 -3.29 14.36
C MET A 192 -0.02 -2.08 14.86
N VAL A 193 -0.07 -1.01 14.10
CA VAL A 193 0.49 0.28 14.48
C VAL A 193 -0.65 1.18 14.95
N GLY A 194 -0.60 1.63 16.19
CA GLY A 194 -1.59 2.55 16.76
C GLY A 194 -1.58 3.91 16.10
N GLY A 195 -2.67 4.66 16.28
CA GLY A 195 -2.77 6.03 15.75
C GLY A 195 -1.71 6.98 16.32
N ALA A 196 -1.34 8.01 15.56
CA ALA A 196 -0.34 9.02 15.92
C ALA A 196 1.06 8.47 16.29
N THR A 197 1.38 7.26 15.84
CA THR A 197 2.66 6.60 16.13
C THR A 197 3.75 7.09 15.20
N LYS A 198 4.93 7.42 15.75
CA LYS A 198 6.14 7.75 14.99
C LYS A 198 7.11 6.58 14.96
N LEU A 199 7.19 5.91 13.82
CA LEU A 199 8.09 4.77 13.61
C LEU A 199 9.45 5.23 13.10
N THR A 200 10.50 4.95 13.87
CA THR A 200 11.91 5.21 13.51
C THR A 200 12.73 3.93 13.43
N ARG A 201 12.15 2.79 13.78
CA ARG A 201 12.74 1.45 13.78
C ARG A 201 11.73 0.45 13.23
N ASP A 202 12.23 -0.72 12.85
CA ASP A 202 11.43 -1.81 12.29
C ASP A 202 10.44 -2.36 13.31
N VAL A 203 9.21 -2.53 12.88
CA VAL A 203 8.11 -3.12 13.65
C VAL A 203 8.06 -4.62 13.37
N PRO A 204 8.34 -5.50 14.35
CA PRO A 204 8.26 -6.93 14.12
C PRO A 204 6.86 -7.41 13.78
N PRO A 205 6.73 -8.51 13.02
CA PRO A 205 5.43 -9.13 12.69
C PRO A 205 4.60 -9.44 13.93
N PHE A 206 3.28 -9.35 13.79
CA PHE A 206 2.29 -9.79 14.79
C PHE A 206 2.15 -8.93 16.04
N PHE A 207 2.97 -7.90 16.21
CA PHE A 207 2.94 -7.08 17.42
C PHE A 207 2.11 -5.81 17.28
N LEU A 208 1.62 -5.35 18.43
CA LEU A 208 0.99 -4.04 18.62
C LEU A 208 2.05 -3.03 19.03
N VAL A 209 2.13 -1.95 18.28
CA VAL A 209 3.08 -0.86 18.50
C VAL A 209 2.34 0.46 18.50
N GLU A 210 2.61 1.34 19.45
CA GLU A 210 2.04 2.69 19.46
C GLU A 210 2.94 3.71 20.16
N GLY A 211 2.63 4.98 19.98
CA GLY A 211 3.24 6.10 20.69
C GLY A 211 4.31 6.88 19.92
N ASN A 212 4.77 7.96 20.57
CA ASN A 212 5.89 8.79 20.10
C ASN A 212 6.77 9.18 21.32
N PRO A 213 7.89 8.49 21.53
CA PRO A 213 8.47 7.43 20.70
C PRO A 213 7.64 6.14 20.68
N ALA A 214 7.70 5.40 19.58
CA ALA A 214 7.00 4.13 19.43
C ALA A 214 7.52 3.08 20.42
N GLN A 215 6.60 2.27 20.97
CA GLN A 215 6.90 1.15 21.87
C GLN A 215 6.06 -0.06 21.51
N VAL A 216 6.58 -1.26 21.81
CA VAL A 216 5.85 -2.52 21.61
C VAL A 216 5.05 -2.86 22.86
N TYR A 217 3.73 -2.90 22.76
CA TYR A 217 2.82 -3.17 23.88
C TYR A 217 2.47 -4.64 24.06
N GLY A 218 2.59 -5.43 23.00
CA GLY A 218 2.26 -6.85 23.04
C GLY A 218 1.96 -7.40 21.66
N LEU A 219 1.14 -8.46 21.62
CA LEU A 219 0.65 -9.02 20.36
C LEU A 219 -0.57 -8.27 19.85
N ASN A 220 -0.72 -8.22 18.54
CA ASN A 220 -1.98 -7.90 17.87
C ASN A 220 -3.00 -9.04 18.06
N SER A 221 -3.35 -9.34 19.31
CA SER A 221 -4.18 -10.51 19.64
C SER A 221 -5.57 -10.49 19.01
N VAL A 222 -6.12 -9.30 18.72
CA VAL A 222 -7.41 -9.14 18.05
C VAL A 222 -7.29 -9.50 16.58
N GLY A 223 -6.29 -8.93 15.89
CA GLY A 223 -6.04 -9.22 14.47
C GLY A 223 -5.73 -10.67 14.22
N LEU A 224 -4.87 -11.27 15.03
CA LEU A 224 -4.50 -12.69 14.91
C LEU A 224 -5.70 -13.63 15.09
N ARG A 225 -6.58 -13.37 16.06
CA ARG A 225 -7.81 -14.16 16.24
C ARG A 225 -8.79 -14.01 15.08
N ARG A 226 -8.97 -12.78 14.55
CA ARG A 226 -9.81 -12.53 13.37
C ARG A 226 -9.27 -13.25 12.13
N ALA A 227 -7.94 -13.32 11.99
CA ALA A 227 -7.25 -14.05 10.93
C ALA A 227 -7.13 -15.55 11.20
N GLN A 228 -7.82 -16.06 12.24
CA GLN A 228 -7.92 -17.49 12.58
C GLN A 228 -6.58 -18.19 12.85
N PHE A 229 -5.60 -17.46 13.40
CA PHE A 229 -4.37 -18.10 13.88
C PHE A 229 -4.68 -19.11 14.98
N SER A 230 -3.98 -20.25 14.97
CA SER A 230 -4.21 -21.30 15.95
C SER A 230 -3.86 -20.86 17.38
N PRO A 231 -4.49 -21.42 18.41
CA PRO A 231 -4.14 -21.13 19.81
C PRO A 231 -2.66 -21.36 20.12
N GLU A 232 -2.06 -22.39 19.50
CA GLU A 232 -0.64 -22.75 19.65
C GLU A 232 0.26 -21.65 19.09
N ALA A 233 -0.03 -21.16 17.87
CA ALA A 233 0.72 -20.06 17.25
C ALA A 233 0.62 -18.78 18.09
N ILE A 234 -0.57 -18.44 18.60
CA ILE A 234 -0.77 -17.27 19.46
C ILE A 234 -0.02 -17.43 20.78
N SER A 235 0.01 -18.63 21.36
CA SER A 235 0.74 -18.93 22.60
C SER A 235 2.25 -18.82 22.38
N GLU A 236 2.77 -19.40 21.30
CA GLU A 236 4.18 -19.32 20.93
C GLU A 236 4.63 -17.84 20.73
N LEU A 237 3.86 -17.06 19.98
CA LEU A 237 4.14 -15.64 19.77
C LEU A 237 4.12 -14.82 21.07
N LYS A 238 3.29 -15.20 22.07
CA LYS A 238 3.33 -14.57 23.40
C LYS A 238 4.63 -14.87 24.14
N GLU A 239 5.15 -16.08 24.05
CA GLU A 239 6.45 -16.42 24.62
C GLU A 239 7.59 -15.67 23.87
N CYS A 240 7.51 -15.59 22.55
CA CYS A 240 8.44 -14.77 21.76
C CYS A 240 8.46 -13.30 22.25
N TYR A 241 7.27 -12.72 22.48
CA TYR A 241 7.17 -11.36 23.04
C TYR A 241 7.88 -11.22 24.39
N LYS A 242 7.66 -12.17 25.32
CA LYS A 242 8.32 -12.16 26.63
C LYS A 242 9.84 -12.22 26.51
N ILE A 243 10.35 -13.08 25.62
CA ILE A 243 11.79 -13.21 25.36
C ILE A 243 12.35 -11.91 24.80
N MET A 244 11.68 -11.29 23.84
CA MET A 244 12.16 -10.07 23.19
C MET A 244 12.10 -8.83 24.09
N TYR A 245 11.02 -8.67 24.86
CA TYR A 245 10.68 -7.39 25.49
C TYR A 245 10.62 -7.43 27.02
N ARG A 246 10.58 -8.62 27.65
CA ARG A 246 10.43 -8.76 29.11
C ARG A 246 11.59 -9.49 29.79
N SER A 247 12.52 -10.02 29.03
CA SER A 247 13.63 -10.82 29.58
C SER A 247 14.89 -10.01 29.91
N GLY A 248 14.94 -8.72 29.55
CA GLY A 248 16.14 -7.89 29.70
C GLY A 248 17.24 -8.16 28.63
N ARG A 249 17.04 -9.15 27.72
CA ARG A 249 18.00 -9.50 26.67
C ARG A 249 18.06 -8.43 25.59
N ASN A 250 19.21 -8.31 24.93
CA ASN A 250 19.29 -7.60 23.64
C ASN A 250 18.68 -8.45 22.50
N ILE A 251 18.47 -7.85 21.32
CA ILE A 251 17.80 -8.54 20.19
C ILE A 251 18.59 -9.78 19.74
N SER A 252 19.93 -9.72 19.68
CA SER A 252 20.76 -10.85 19.24
C SER A 252 20.66 -12.04 20.21
N GLN A 253 20.65 -11.77 21.52
CA GLN A 253 20.46 -12.79 22.55
C GLN A 253 19.06 -13.39 22.48
N ALA A 254 18.04 -12.54 22.34
CA ALA A 254 16.68 -12.98 22.18
C ALA A 254 16.52 -13.88 20.93
N LEU A 255 17.10 -13.47 19.79
CA LEU A 255 17.07 -14.23 18.55
C LEU A 255 17.63 -15.65 18.71
N GLY A 256 18.74 -15.82 19.44
CA GLY A 256 19.32 -17.14 19.70
C GLY A 256 18.39 -18.08 20.49
N GLU A 257 17.55 -17.52 21.37
CA GLU A 257 16.52 -18.27 22.11
C GLU A 257 15.28 -18.55 21.28
N LEU A 258 14.80 -17.54 20.52
CA LEU A 258 13.67 -17.68 19.61
C LEU A 258 13.87 -18.82 18.61
N LYS A 259 15.06 -18.95 18.01
CA LYS A 259 15.41 -20.02 17.07
C LYS A 259 15.23 -21.43 17.64
N ARG A 260 15.37 -21.58 18.95
CA ARG A 260 15.20 -22.88 19.62
C ARG A 260 13.74 -23.12 20.03
N LEU A 261 12.98 -22.04 20.27
CA LEU A 261 11.63 -22.08 20.76
C LEU A 261 10.62 -22.33 19.64
N VAL A 262 10.76 -21.63 18.49
CA VAL A 262 9.69 -21.55 17.48
C VAL A 262 9.48 -22.87 16.75
N GLN A 263 8.20 -23.25 16.66
CA GLN A 263 7.73 -24.46 15.99
C GLN A 263 6.71 -24.15 14.90
N THR A 264 5.98 -23.02 15.05
CA THR A 264 4.92 -22.62 14.12
C THR A 264 5.47 -21.80 12.94
N ASP A 265 4.71 -21.68 11.85
CA ASP A 265 5.06 -20.81 10.72
C ASP A 265 5.12 -19.35 11.14
N ALA A 266 4.23 -18.93 12.05
CA ALA A 266 4.23 -17.58 12.60
C ALA A 266 5.52 -17.28 13.38
N GLY A 267 5.96 -18.19 14.23
CA GLY A 267 7.23 -18.06 14.94
C GLY A 267 8.42 -18.04 13.99
N ARG A 268 8.45 -18.92 12.99
CA ARG A 268 9.49 -18.92 11.95
C ARG A 268 9.52 -17.60 11.18
N ARG A 269 8.36 -17.04 10.83
CA ARG A 269 8.26 -15.74 10.15
C ARG A 269 8.83 -14.60 11.00
N LEU A 270 8.52 -14.59 12.31
CA LEU A 270 9.08 -13.61 13.25
C LEU A 270 10.61 -13.70 13.30
N VAL A 271 11.16 -14.91 13.41
CA VAL A 271 12.62 -15.13 13.41
C VAL A 271 13.24 -14.64 12.11
N ALA A 272 12.69 -15.02 10.97
CA ALA A 272 13.18 -14.60 9.65
C ALA A 272 13.18 -13.06 9.49
N PHE A 273 12.15 -12.38 9.98
CA PHE A 273 12.08 -10.91 9.94
C PHE A 273 13.20 -10.26 10.76
N ILE A 274 13.49 -10.81 11.95
CA ILE A 274 14.52 -10.28 12.85
C ILE A 274 15.93 -10.54 12.28
N GLU A 275 16.14 -11.67 11.60
CA GLU A 275 17.42 -12.03 10.97
C GLU A 275 17.72 -11.22 9.70
N ALA A 276 16.68 -10.83 8.99
CA ALA A 276 16.85 -10.09 7.74
C ALA A 276 17.58 -8.75 7.98
N PRO A 277 18.44 -8.33 7.05
CA PRO A 277 19.14 -7.05 7.15
C PRO A 277 18.19 -5.89 7.41
N SER A 278 18.60 -4.98 8.29
CA SER A 278 17.81 -3.81 8.65
C SER A 278 18.70 -2.58 8.74
N GLU A 279 18.30 -1.50 8.10
CA GLU A 279 18.97 -0.20 8.22
C GLU A 279 18.56 0.56 9.50
N ARG A 280 17.42 0.21 10.08
CA ARG A 280 16.83 0.92 11.22
C ARG A 280 16.95 0.16 12.55
N GLY A 281 17.21 -1.13 12.48
CA GLY A 281 17.18 -2.01 13.63
C GLY A 281 15.77 -2.24 14.16
N ILE A 282 15.60 -3.32 14.92
CA ILE A 282 14.31 -3.72 15.48
C ILE A 282 13.90 -2.76 16.61
N LEU A 283 12.63 -2.37 16.63
CA LEU A 283 12.02 -1.61 17.72
C LEU A 283 12.08 -2.44 19.02
N LYS A 284 12.55 -1.79 20.07
CA LYS A 284 12.73 -2.44 21.38
C LYS A 284 11.95 -1.69 22.45
#